data_2128ccf9fc7ba1541a8c56d67e0406f0
#
_entry.id   2128ccf9fc7ba1541a8c56d67e0406f0
#
_cell.length_a   1.000
_cell.length_b   1.000
_cell.length_c   1.000
_cell.angle_alpha   90.00
_cell.angle_beta   90.00
_cell.angle_gamma   90.00
#
_symmetry.space_group_name_H-M   'P 1'
#
loop_
_entity.id
_entity.type
_entity.pdbx_description
1 polymer ?
#
loop_
_entity_poly.entity_id
_entity_poly.type
_entity_poly.pdbx_seq_one_letter_code
_entity_poly.pdbx_strand_id
1 'polypeptide(L)'
;MKSNQKVTFIPLLLLVFLVLTACTTNNTKTTDSSSDNSQTEEHHLLIAAAASLETVMENQIIPAFVKNNPGTTIEGNYDSSGKLQSQIEKGLEADIFFSAATKQMDALVSQNVVDKKNVVPILQNQLVMIVPRSSDLDWKDFSDLKKADMIAIGDPASVPAGQYAEKGLKALGYWDYVNDHASFGTNVTEVLNWVAEGSAQAGLVYATDAASNDKVKVVAVLPEDALNEPIIYPVALVEKSKEKATAEKFLAFLESKEVAKYFEDSGFIMNK
;
A
#
# COMPACT_ATOMS: atom_id res chain seq x y z
N MET A 1 25.54 32.72 -46.97
CA MET A 1 26.73 33.36 -46.34
C MET A 1 27.26 32.40 -45.29
N LYS A 2 28.46 31.85 -45.53
CA LYS A 2 29.17 30.90 -44.67
C LYS A 2 29.95 31.68 -43.62
N SER A 3 29.85 31.34 -42.35
CA SER A 3 30.76 31.83 -41.33
C SER A 3 31.38 30.62 -40.65
N ASN A 4 32.70 30.46 -40.93
CA ASN A 4 33.59 29.50 -40.28
C ASN A 4 34.08 30.07 -38.95
N GLN A 5 33.92 29.37 -37.85
CA GLN A 5 34.73 29.64 -36.63
C GLN A 5 35.71 28.53 -36.39
N LYS A 6 36.96 28.96 -36.29
CA LYS A 6 38.15 28.13 -36.09
C LYS A 6 38.29 27.72 -34.62
N VAL A 7 38.49 26.44 -34.40
CA VAL A 7 38.85 25.87 -33.08
C VAL A 7 40.38 25.99 -32.91
N THR A 8 40.81 26.67 -31.85
CA THR A 8 42.23 26.79 -31.47
C THR A 8 42.56 25.80 -30.37
N PHE A 9 43.44 24.87 -30.69
CA PHE A 9 44.08 23.92 -29.72
C PHE A 9 45.18 24.63 -28.98
N ILE A 10 45.21 24.52 -27.63
CA ILE A 10 46.35 24.89 -26.79
C ILE A 10 46.81 23.61 -26.07
N PRO A 11 48.06 23.18 -26.20
CA PRO A 11 48.60 22.05 -25.45
C PRO A 11 49.12 22.52 -24.08
N LEU A 12 48.61 21.92 -23.00
CA LEU A 12 49.12 22.18 -21.65
C LEU A 12 50.13 21.12 -21.24
N LEU A 13 51.27 21.64 -20.88
CA LEU A 13 52.56 21.02 -20.58
C LEU A 13 52.48 20.20 -19.26
N LEU A 14 53.00 18.97 -19.32
CA LEU A 14 53.21 18.06 -18.20
C LEU A 14 54.36 18.59 -17.30
N LEU A 15 54.11 18.77 -16.02
CA LEU A 15 55.16 18.97 -15.01
C LEU A 15 55.15 17.82 -14.00
N VAL A 16 56.10 16.94 -14.13
CA VAL A 16 56.36 15.82 -13.17
C VAL A 16 57.20 16.39 -12.03
N PHE A 17 56.71 16.33 -10.81
CA PHE A 17 57.49 16.55 -9.59
C PHE A 17 57.67 15.22 -8.87
N LEU A 18 58.92 14.73 -8.95
CA LEU A 18 59.44 13.61 -8.17
C LEU A 18 59.90 14.15 -6.81
N VAL A 19 59.29 13.74 -5.73
CA VAL A 19 59.79 13.99 -4.36
C VAL A 19 60.07 12.64 -3.72
N LEU A 20 61.36 12.32 -3.64
CA LEU A 20 61.92 11.29 -2.79
C LEU A 20 62.02 11.84 -1.37
N THR A 21 61.40 11.21 -0.39
CA THR A 21 61.74 11.43 1.01
C THR A 21 61.86 10.10 1.75
N ALA A 22 62.98 10.03 2.49
CA ALA A 22 63.56 8.87 3.12
C ALA A 22 62.77 8.33 4.32
N CYS A 23 62.97 7.01 4.52
CA CYS A 23 62.57 6.27 5.73
C CYS A 23 63.24 6.80 6.98
N THR A 24 62.46 7.05 8.01
CA THR A 24 62.94 7.06 9.40
C THR A 24 62.05 6.12 10.23
N THR A 25 62.62 5.02 10.67
CA THR A 25 62.01 4.07 11.61
C THR A 25 61.91 4.69 13.00
N ASN A 26 60.70 4.89 13.49
CA ASN A 26 60.47 5.05 14.93
C ASN A 26 59.41 4.09 15.39
N ASN A 27 59.82 3.18 16.22
CA ASN A 27 59.04 2.14 16.88
C ASN A 27 58.24 2.77 17.99
N THR A 28 56.96 3.05 17.77
CA THR A 28 56.04 3.46 18.83
C THR A 28 54.91 2.44 18.87
N LYS A 29 54.76 1.76 20.01
CA LYS A 29 53.65 0.89 20.32
C LYS A 29 52.36 1.65 20.11
N THR A 30 51.64 1.32 19.04
CA THR A 30 50.25 1.78 18.83
C THR A 30 49.34 0.75 19.44
N THR A 31 48.62 1.16 20.46
CA THR A 31 47.48 0.48 21.01
C THR A 31 46.45 0.34 19.89
N ASP A 32 46.11 -0.87 19.52
CA ASP A 32 45.00 -1.19 18.63
C ASP A 32 43.70 -0.69 19.26
N SER A 33 43.27 0.50 18.87
CA SER A 33 41.90 0.91 18.96
C SER A 33 41.20 0.32 17.73
N SER A 34 40.64 -0.86 17.87
CA SER A 34 39.65 -1.37 16.95
C SER A 34 38.47 -0.40 17.01
N SER A 35 38.46 0.59 16.10
CA SER A 35 37.24 1.30 15.76
C SER A 35 36.33 0.28 15.13
N ASP A 36 35.36 -0.17 15.93
CA ASP A 36 34.20 -0.92 15.47
C ASP A 36 33.42 -0.01 14.52
N ASN A 37 33.81 -0.05 13.25
CA ASN A 37 33.09 0.61 12.17
C ASN A 37 31.95 -0.33 11.75
N SER A 38 30.96 -0.48 12.64
CA SER A 38 29.70 -1.11 12.28
C SER A 38 29.03 -0.20 11.24
N GLN A 39 29.37 -0.40 9.97
CA GLN A 39 28.53 0.09 8.88
C GLN A 39 27.17 -0.57 9.07
N THR A 40 26.19 0.21 9.51
CA THR A 40 24.80 -0.23 9.51
C THR A 40 24.47 -0.50 8.05
N GLU A 41 24.21 -1.77 7.70
CA GLU A 41 23.73 -2.10 6.35
C GLU A 41 22.42 -1.33 6.11
N GLU A 42 22.35 -0.64 4.99
CA GLU A 42 21.14 0.07 4.59
C GLU A 42 20.21 -0.90 3.87
N HIS A 43 18.99 -1.02 4.35
CA HIS A 43 17.93 -1.84 3.76
C HIS A 43 16.83 -0.95 3.25
N HIS A 44 16.30 -1.27 2.07
CA HIS A 44 15.19 -0.54 1.47
C HIS A 44 14.09 -1.51 1.06
N LEU A 45 12.91 -1.40 1.70
CA LEU A 45 11.73 -2.19 1.38
C LEU A 45 10.74 -1.38 0.57
N LEU A 46 10.22 -1.97 -0.51
CA LEU A 46 9.04 -1.49 -1.23
C LEU A 46 7.83 -2.36 -0.89
N ILE A 47 6.82 -1.76 -0.26
CA ILE A 47 5.57 -2.43 0.09
C ILE A 47 4.47 -2.00 -0.87
N ALA A 48 3.95 -2.94 -1.67
CA ALA A 48 2.76 -2.73 -2.47
C ALA A 48 1.52 -3.09 -1.64
N ALA A 49 0.77 -2.11 -1.17
CA ALA A 49 -0.34 -2.30 -0.25
C ALA A 49 -1.65 -1.67 -0.74
N ALA A 50 -2.77 -2.31 -0.43
CA ALA A 50 -4.09 -1.77 -0.74
C ALA A 50 -4.27 -0.36 -0.16
N ALA A 51 -4.91 0.55 -0.91
CA ALA A 51 -5.10 1.95 -0.54
C ALA A 51 -5.73 2.15 0.85
N SER A 52 -6.64 1.25 1.26
CA SER A 52 -7.27 1.27 2.60
C SER A 52 -6.30 1.06 3.77
N LEU A 53 -5.07 0.60 3.51
CA LEU A 53 -4.03 0.39 4.52
C LEU A 53 -3.13 1.62 4.69
N GLU A 54 -3.11 2.57 3.75
CA GLU A 54 -2.16 3.68 3.69
C GLU A 54 -2.07 4.43 5.03
N THR A 55 -3.20 4.85 5.57
CA THR A 55 -3.23 5.67 6.81
C THR A 55 -2.59 4.97 8.00
N VAL A 56 -2.88 3.70 8.24
CA VAL A 56 -2.32 2.95 9.38
C VAL A 56 -0.86 2.58 9.14
N MET A 57 -0.50 2.25 7.91
CA MET A 57 0.87 1.93 7.52
C MET A 57 1.80 3.13 7.71
N GLU A 58 1.45 4.28 7.10
CA GLU A 58 2.30 5.47 7.09
C GLU A 58 2.37 6.17 8.47
N ASN A 59 1.26 6.20 9.21
CA ASN A 59 1.21 6.96 10.45
C ASN A 59 1.64 6.16 11.69
N GLN A 60 1.60 4.83 11.65
CA GLN A 60 1.82 4.00 12.84
C GLN A 60 2.82 2.86 12.59
N ILE A 61 2.55 1.97 11.62
CA ILE A 61 3.29 0.71 11.48
C ILE A 61 4.70 0.93 10.97
N ILE A 62 4.87 1.64 9.85
CA ILE A 62 6.18 1.92 9.26
C ILE A 62 7.07 2.70 10.23
N PRO A 63 6.62 3.80 10.86
CA PRO A 63 7.42 4.52 11.84
C PRO A 63 7.85 3.65 13.03
N ALA A 64 6.97 2.79 13.53
CA ALA A 64 7.28 1.90 14.65
C ALA A 64 8.33 0.84 14.26
N PHE A 65 8.23 0.27 13.06
CA PHE A 65 9.22 -0.70 12.56
C PHE A 65 10.59 -0.06 12.36
N VAL A 66 10.66 1.08 11.64
CA VAL A 66 11.92 1.77 11.33
C VAL A 66 12.64 2.22 12.61
N LYS A 67 11.89 2.69 13.61
CA LYS A 67 12.46 3.07 14.92
C LYS A 67 13.21 1.90 15.58
N ASN A 68 12.72 0.67 15.42
CA ASN A 68 13.29 -0.53 16.03
C ASN A 68 14.31 -1.24 15.11
N ASN A 69 14.44 -0.80 13.85
CA ASN A 69 15.34 -1.36 12.86
C ASN A 69 16.16 -0.24 12.18
N PRO A 70 17.15 0.35 12.88
CA PRO A 70 17.99 1.41 12.33
C PRO A 70 18.69 0.96 11.03
N GLY A 71 18.76 1.85 10.04
CA GLY A 71 19.28 1.54 8.70
C GLY A 71 18.25 0.99 7.73
N THR A 72 16.99 0.78 8.17
CA THR A 72 15.90 0.38 7.29
C THR A 72 15.07 1.58 6.85
N THR A 73 14.81 1.68 5.54
CA THR A 73 13.83 2.59 4.95
C THR A 73 12.70 1.77 4.31
N ILE A 74 11.48 2.26 4.39
CA ILE A 74 10.32 1.61 3.79
C ILE A 74 9.57 2.61 2.94
N GLU A 75 9.30 2.23 1.69
CA GLU A 75 8.46 2.98 0.76
C GLU A 75 7.14 2.23 0.57
N GLY A 76 6.02 2.93 0.74
CA GLY A 76 4.69 2.41 0.48
C GLY A 76 4.23 2.81 -0.93
N ASN A 77 3.79 1.82 -1.73
CA ASN A 77 3.06 2.05 -2.98
C ASN A 77 1.61 1.64 -2.76
N TYR A 78 0.71 2.64 -2.67
CA TYR A 78 -0.69 2.43 -2.33
C TYR A 78 -1.60 2.65 -3.53
N ASP A 79 -2.34 1.61 -3.91
CA ASP A 79 -3.38 1.69 -4.96
C ASP A 79 -4.39 0.53 -4.77
N SER A 80 -5.29 0.33 -5.71
CA SER A 80 -6.13 -0.87 -5.71
C SER A 80 -5.29 -2.13 -5.85
N SER A 81 -5.67 -3.19 -5.14
CA SER A 81 -4.90 -4.45 -5.15
C SER A 81 -4.76 -5.05 -6.55
N GLY A 82 -5.73 -4.84 -7.44
CA GLY A 82 -5.65 -5.30 -8.83
C GLY A 82 -4.64 -4.54 -9.67
N LYS A 83 -4.49 -3.23 -9.45
CA LYS A 83 -3.43 -2.44 -10.11
C LYS A 83 -2.05 -2.84 -9.58
N LEU A 84 -1.90 -2.99 -8.27
CA LEU A 84 -0.65 -3.44 -7.65
C LEU A 84 -0.25 -4.84 -8.12
N GLN A 85 -1.20 -5.79 -8.18
CA GLN A 85 -0.99 -7.09 -8.79
C GLN A 85 -0.43 -6.95 -10.21
N SER A 86 -1.09 -6.14 -11.06
CA SER A 86 -0.66 -5.92 -12.44
C SER A 86 0.72 -5.25 -12.54
N GLN A 87 1.07 -4.35 -11.61
CA GLN A 87 2.40 -3.74 -11.55
C GLN A 87 3.47 -4.77 -11.19
N ILE A 88 3.21 -5.64 -10.20
CA ILE A 88 4.13 -6.73 -9.80
C ILE A 88 4.32 -7.72 -10.96
N GLU A 89 3.25 -8.12 -11.64
CA GLU A 89 3.31 -8.97 -12.83
C GLU A 89 4.14 -8.36 -13.97
N LYS A 90 4.13 -7.02 -14.09
CA LYS A 90 4.90 -6.27 -15.08
C LYS A 90 6.31 -5.90 -14.63
N GLY A 91 6.74 -6.35 -13.46
CA GLY A 91 8.10 -6.22 -12.99
C GLY A 91 8.33 -5.14 -11.93
N LEU A 92 7.30 -4.63 -11.25
CA LEU A 92 7.51 -3.84 -10.04
C LEU A 92 8.29 -4.70 -9.03
N GLU A 93 9.45 -4.22 -8.61
CA GLU A 93 10.32 -4.89 -7.63
C GLU A 93 9.79 -4.63 -6.19
N ALA A 94 8.54 -5.02 -5.92
CA ALA A 94 8.00 -4.96 -4.57
C ALA A 94 8.55 -6.12 -3.73
N ASP A 95 8.81 -5.86 -2.45
CA ASP A 95 9.25 -6.86 -1.49
C ASP A 95 8.08 -7.55 -0.81
N ILE A 96 7.02 -6.79 -0.54
CA ILE A 96 5.82 -7.27 0.13
C ILE A 96 4.60 -6.84 -0.68
N PHE A 97 3.63 -7.75 -0.81
CA PHE A 97 2.29 -7.46 -1.33
C PHE A 97 1.24 -7.64 -0.23
N PHE A 98 0.45 -6.60 0.02
CA PHE A 98 -0.62 -6.59 1.01
C PHE A 98 -1.95 -6.26 0.33
N SER A 99 -2.75 -7.27 0.04
CA SER A 99 -3.98 -7.16 -0.73
C SER A 99 -5.21 -6.96 0.15
N ALA A 100 -6.24 -6.28 -0.37
CA ALA A 100 -7.56 -6.17 0.25
C ALA A 100 -8.54 -7.29 -0.18
N ALA A 101 -8.06 -8.29 -0.89
CA ALA A 101 -8.82 -9.49 -1.24
C ALA A 101 -7.90 -10.68 -1.54
N THR A 102 -8.40 -11.89 -1.33
CA THR A 102 -7.68 -13.14 -1.62
C THR A 102 -7.46 -13.34 -3.12
N LYS A 103 -8.40 -12.92 -3.96
CA LYS A 103 -8.36 -13.07 -5.42
C LYS A 103 -7.05 -12.58 -6.05
N GLN A 104 -6.57 -11.40 -5.67
CA GLN A 104 -5.34 -10.82 -6.22
C GLN A 104 -4.09 -11.53 -5.70
N MET A 105 -4.10 -11.95 -4.44
CA MET A 105 -3.03 -12.76 -3.87
C MET A 105 -2.97 -14.14 -4.55
N ASP A 106 -4.10 -14.80 -4.72
CA ASP A 106 -4.19 -16.11 -5.38
C ASP A 106 -3.70 -16.06 -6.84
N ALA A 107 -3.93 -14.94 -7.53
CA ALA A 107 -3.40 -14.72 -8.87
C ALA A 107 -1.88 -14.72 -8.89
N LEU A 108 -1.22 -14.01 -7.95
CA LEU A 108 0.25 -14.01 -7.83
C LEU A 108 0.80 -15.37 -7.37
N VAL A 109 0.08 -16.08 -6.50
CA VAL A 109 0.43 -17.44 -6.10
C VAL A 109 0.39 -18.39 -7.30
N SER A 110 -0.64 -18.32 -8.13
CA SER A 110 -0.77 -19.17 -9.33
C SER A 110 0.36 -18.99 -10.34
N GLN A 111 0.99 -17.81 -10.33
CA GLN A 111 2.12 -17.46 -11.19
C GLN A 111 3.49 -17.69 -10.51
N ASN A 112 3.53 -18.25 -9.30
CA ASN A 112 4.73 -18.44 -8.50
C ASN A 112 5.49 -17.12 -8.21
N VAL A 113 4.80 -15.98 -8.17
CA VAL A 113 5.33 -14.68 -7.74
C VAL A 113 5.34 -14.60 -6.22
N VAL A 114 4.42 -15.29 -5.58
CA VAL A 114 4.30 -15.47 -4.13
C VAL A 114 4.21 -16.96 -3.82
N ASP A 115 4.94 -17.43 -2.81
CA ASP A 115 4.75 -18.81 -2.30
C ASP A 115 3.49 -18.86 -1.42
N LYS A 116 2.58 -19.76 -1.76
CA LYS A 116 1.34 -19.96 -1.00
C LYS A 116 1.57 -20.19 0.49
N LYS A 117 2.70 -20.81 0.87
CA LYS A 117 3.04 -21.10 2.28
C LYS A 117 3.33 -19.83 3.10
N ASN A 118 3.72 -18.75 2.40
CA ASN A 118 4.08 -17.47 3.01
C ASN A 118 2.92 -16.47 3.01
N VAL A 119 1.74 -16.88 2.53
CA VAL A 119 0.54 -16.03 2.56
C VAL A 119 -0.09 -16.04 3.94
N VAL A 120 -0.12 -14.90 4.60
CA VAL A 120 -0.75 -14.71 5.92
C VAL A 120 -2.07 -13.95 5.73
N PRO A 121 -3.24 -14.57 5.99
CA PRO A 121 -4.53 -13.88 5.98
C PRO A 121 -4.70 -13.10 7.31
N ILE A 122 -4.15 -11.89 7.38
CA ILE A 122 -3.91 -11.21 8.66
C ILE A 122 -5.09 -10.38 9.17
N LEU A 123 -5.89 -9.76 8.26
CA LEU A 123 -6.98 -8.85 8.62
C LEU A 123 -8.29 -9.23 7.95
N GLN A 124 -9.38 -8.75 8.56
CA GLN A 124 -10.71 -8.70 7.98
C GLN A 124 -11.21 -7.26 7.96
N ASN A 125 -12.19 -6.99 7.07
CA ASN A 125 -12.88 -5.72 6.99
C ASN A 125 -14.37 -5.92 6.68
N GLN A 126 -15.13 -4.84 6.70
CA GLN A 126 -16.54 -4.82 6.30
C GLN A 126 -16.74 -3.80 5.18
N LEU A 127 -17.64 -4.07 4.25
CA LEU A 127 -18.04 -3.10 3.25
C LEU A 127 -19.23 -2.30 3.78
N VAL A 128 -19.18 -0.98 3.66
CA VAL A 128 -20.22 -0.07 4.17
C VAL A 128 -20.68 0.88 3.09
N MET A 129 -21.95 1.27 3.18
CA MET A 129 -22.52 2.38 2.43
C MET A 129 -22.25 3.67 3.18
N ILE A 130 -21.64 4.63 2.52
CA ILE A 130 -21.39 5.97 3.04
C ILE A 130 -22.12 7.04 2.24
N VAL A 131 -22.41 8.15 2.91
CA VAL A 131 -22.95 9.37 2.30
C VAL A 131 -22.20 10.58 2.86
N PRO A 132 -22.23 11.76 2.21
CA PRO A 132 -21.70 12.98 2.80
C PRO A 132 -22.33 13.23 4.17
N ARG A 133 -21.53 13.62 5.17
CA ARG A 133 -22.05 13.96 6.50
C ARG A 133 -23.06 15.09 6.46
N SER A 134 -22.92 16.02 5.50
CA SER A 134 -23.81 17.14 5.24
C SER A 134 -25.08 16.76 4.47
N SER A 135 -25.25 15.49 4.09
CA SER A 135 -26.46 15.06 3.34
C SER A 135 -27.72 15.23 4.18
N ASP A 136 -28.70 15.96 3.62
CA ASP A 136 -30.03 16.18 4.21
C ASP A 136 -31.03 15.06 3.87
N LEU A 137 -30.66 14.12 3.00
CA LEU A 137 -31.49 12.97 2.66
C LEU A 137 -31.57 11.97 3.83
N ASP A 138 -32.78 11.45 4.07
CA ASP A 138 -33.01 10.39 5.08
C ASP A 138 -32.55 9.03 4.52
N TRP A 139 -31.28 8.71 4.80
CA TRP A 139 -30.64 7.46 4.42
C TRP A 139 -30.75 6.43 5.54
N LYS A 140 -31.23 5.20 5.24
CA LYS A 140 -31.46 4.13 6.23
C LYS A 140 -30.76 2.82 5.89
N ASP A 141 -30.82 2.40 4.62
CA ASP A 141 -30.28 1.12 4.17
C ASP A 141 -29.94 1.16 2.67
N PHE A 142 -29.50 0.02 2.13
CA PHE A 142 -29.10 -0.10 0.71
C PHE A 142 -30.23 0.18 -0.29
N SER A 143 -31.52 0.07 0.11
CA SER A 143 -32.64 0.40 -0.77
C SER A 143 -32.67 1.90 -1.14
N ASP A 144 -32.06 2.72 -0.29
CA ASP A 144 -31.98 4.17 -0.47
C ASP A 144 -30.95 4.59 -1.53
N LEU A 145 -30.10 3.68 -2.02
CA LEU A 145 -29.24 3.93 -3.19
C LEU A 145 -30.05 4.44 -4.39
N LYS A 146 -31.33 4.05 -4.50
CA LYS A 146 -32.26 4.55 -5.53
C LYS A 146 -32.62 6.03 -5.40
N LYS A 147 -32.20 6.70 -4.34
CA LYS A 147 -32.33 8.17 -4.16
C LYS A 147 -31.16 8.94 -4.74
N ALA A 148 -30.07 8.25 -5.11
CA ALA A 148 -28.86 8.86 -5.62
C ALA A 148 -28.84 8.83 -7.15
N ASP A 149 -28.52 9.96 -7.76
CA ASP A 149 -28.24 10.07 -9.20
C ASP A 149 -26.79 9.72 -9.53
N MET A 150 -25.91 9.79 -8.53
CA MET A 150 -24.49 9.41 -8.65
C MET A 150 -24.02 8.63 -7.42
N ILE A 151 -23.54 7.43 -7.67
CA ILE A 151 -23.05 6.50 -6.66
C ILE A 151 -21.58 6.17 -6.96
N ALA A 152 -20.69 6.41 -6.00
CA ALA A 152 -19.28 6.09 -6.15
C ALA A 152 -19.00 4.66 -5.69
N ILE A 153 -18.38 3.85 -6.55
CA ILE A 153 -17.88 2.51 -6.20
C ILE A 153 -16.52 2.27 -6.85
N GLY A 154 -15.70 1.42 -6.27
CA GLY A 154 -14.46 1.00 -6.91
C GLY A 154 -14.75 0.23 -8.20
N ASP A 155 -13.89 0.39 -9.23
CA ASP A 155 -14.02 -0.39 -10.47
C ASP A 155 -13.92 -1.91 -10.18
N PRO A 156 -14.97 -2.70 -10.40
CA PRO A 156 -14.94 -4.14 -10.12
C PRO A 156 -13.88 -4.91 -10.91
N ALA A 157 -13.37 -4.34 -12.00
CA ALA A 157 -12.31 -4.97 -12.79
C ALA A 157 -10.98 -5.06 -12.00
N SER A 158 -10.70 -4.07 -11.11
CA SER A 158 -9.39 -3.95 -10.46
C SER A 158 -9.43 -3.62 -8.96
N VAL A 159 -10.55 -3.10 -8.45
CA VAL A 159 -10.67 -2.64 -7.05
C VAL A 159 -11.41 -3.68 -6.21
N PRO A 160 -10.78 -4.29 -5.18
CA PRO A 160 -11.44 -5.28 -4.33
C PRO A 160 -12.75 -4.80 -3.71
N ALA A 161 -12.79 -3.56 -3.16
CA ALA A 161 -14.04 -2.99 -2.62
C ALA A 161 -15.17 -2.95 -3.67
N GLY A 162 -14.81 -2.67 -4.94
CA GLY A 162 -15.77 -2.72 -6.06
C GLY A 162 -16.23 -4.12 -6.39
N GLN A 163 -15.34 -5.13 -6.31
CA GLN A 163 -15.69 -6.53 -6.51
C GLN A 163 -16.67 -7.03 -5.44
N TYR A 164 -16.43 -6.67 -4.18
CA TYR A 164 -17.34 -6.97 -3.08
C TYR A 164 -18.65 -6.18 -3.19
N ALA A 165 -18.60 -4.90 -3.62
CA ALA A 165 -19.80 -4.10 -3.87
C ALA A 165 -20.69 -4.72 -4.95
N GLU A 166 -20.10 -5.10 -6.10
CA GLU A 166 -20.84 -5.77 -7.17
C GLU A 166 -21.48 -7.06 -6.68
N LYS A 167 -20.72 -7.93 -5.98
CA LYS A 167 -21.21 -9.20 -5.45
C LYS A 167 -22.35 -9.00 -4.46
N GLY A 168 -22.15 -8.14 -3.47
CA GLY A 168 -23.16 -7.88 -2.44
C GLY A 168 -24.40 -7.19 -2.96
N LEU A 169 -24.26 -6.20 -3.84
CA LEU A 169 -25.41 -5.50 -4.45
C LEU A 169 -26.19 -6.40 -5.40
N LYS A 170 -25.55 -7.35 -6.09
CA LYS A 170 -26.25 -8.40 -6.86
C LYS A 170 -27.10 -9.28 -5.94
N ALA A 171 -26.55 -9.72 -4.82
CA ALA A 171 -27.28 -10.53 -3.84
C ALA A 171 -28.47 -9.78 -3.24
N LEU A 172 -28.34 -8.46 -3.04
CA LEU A 172 -29.41 -7.59 -2.52
C LEU A 172 -30.39 -7.10 -3.59
N GLY A 173 -30.12 -7.34 -4.89
CA GLY A 173 -30.97 -6.90 -6.01
C GLY A 173 -30.88 -5.41 -6.34
N TYR A 174 -29.76 -4.75 -6.00
CA TYR A 174 -29.54 -3.32 -6.29
C TYR A 174 -28.49 -3.05 -7.35
N TRP A 175 -27.77 -4.08 -7.84
CA TRP A 175 -26.64 -3.90 -8.73
C TRP A 175 -26.99 -3.17 -10.04
N ASP A 176 -28.07 -3.54 -10.70
CA ASP A 176 -28.42 -2.95 -12.00
C ASP A 176 -28.62 -1.43 -11.87
N TYR A 177 -29.37 -1.01 -10.84
CA TYR A 177 -29.56 0.42 -10.58
C TYR A 177 -28.23 1.11 -10.28
N VAL A 178 -27.42 0.53 -9.40
CA VAL A 178 -26.13 1.11 -9.00
C VAL A 178 -25.18 1.18 -10.19
N ASN A 179 -25.10 0.14 -11.00
CA ASN A 179 -24.22 0.13 -12.17
C ASN A 179 -24.58 1.22 -13.19
N ASP A 180 -25.88 1.49 -13.40
CA ASP A 180 -26.36 2.54 -14.31
C ASP A 180 -26.08 3.97 -13.78
N HIS A 181 -25.89 4.11 -12.48
CA HIS A 181 -25.63 5.40 -11.80
C HIS A 181 -24.22 5.48 -11.20
N ALA A 182 -23.35 4.52 -11.50
CA ALA A 182 -22.04 4.43 -10.90
C ALA A 182 -21.02 5.38 -11.52
N SER A 183 -20.22 5.99 -10.64
CA SER A 183 -18.88 6.47 -10.96
C SER A 183 -17.85 5.49 -10.42
N PHE A 184 -17.04 4.93 -11.32
CA PHE A 184 -16.06 3.90 -10.98
C PHE A 184 -14.72 4.52 -10.60
N GLY A 185 -14.38 4.44 -9.30
CA GLY A 185 -13.08 4.87 -8.77
C GLY A 185 -11.96 3.88 -9.06
N THR A 186 -10.78 4.38 -9.24
CA THR A 186 -9.59 3.56 -9.54
C THR A 186 -9.01 2.88 -8.30
N ASN A 187 -9.40 3.32 -7.12
CA ASN A 187 -9.17 2.70 -5.81
C ASN A 187 -10.24 3.18 -4.81
N VAL A 188 -10.25 2.60 -3.59
CA VAL A 188 -11.27 2.90 -2.59
C VAL A 188 -11.13 4.31 -2.01
N THR A 189 -9.93 4.85 -1.93
CA THR A 189 -9.67 6.21 -1.42
C THR A 189 -10.29 7.27 -2.35
N GLU A 190 -10.25 7.05 -3.67
CA GLU A 190 -10.90 7.93 -4.64
C GLU A 190 -12.42 7.94 -4.45
N VAL A 191 -13.03 6.76 -4.22
CA VAL A 191 -14.45 6.62 -3.90
C VAL A 191 -14.81 7.42 -2.64
N LEU A 192 -14.04 7.24 -1.55
CA LEU A 192 -14.21 7.97 -0.30
C LEU A 192 -14.18 9.49 -0.52
N ASN A 193 -13.20 9.97 -1.28
CA ASN A 193 -13.01 11.39 -1.55
C ASN A 193 -14.20 11.98 -2.35
N TRP A 194 -14.69 11.29 -3.37
CA TRP A 194 -15.86 11.78 -4.14
C TRP A 194 -17.10 11.94 -3.26
N VAL A 195 -17.33 11.01 -2.32
CA VAL A 195 -18.45 11.15 -1.37
C VAL A 195 -18.16 12.26 -0.35
N ALA A 196 -16.95 12.33 0.19
CA ALA A 196 -16.55 13.33 1.18
C ALA A 196 -16.67 14.78 0.64
N GLU A 197 -16.42 14.96 -0.66
CA GLU A 197 -16.49 16.26 -1.36
C GLU A 197 -17.90 16.55 -1.92
N GLY A 198 -18.83 15.60 -1.82
CA GLY A 198 -20.19 15.74 -2.33
C GLY A 198 -20.32 15.57 -3.85
N SER A 199 -19.26 15.10 -4.53
CA SER A 199 -19.29 14.76 -5.96
C SER A 199 -20.14 13.51 -6.24
N ALA A 200 -20.27 12.62 -5.25
CA ALA A 200 -21.20 11.51 -5.25
C ALA A 200 -22.11 11.58 -4.02
N GLN A 201 -23.37 11.21 -4.19
CA GLN A 201 -24.39 11.28 -3.13
C GLN A 201 -24.31 10.11 -2.18
N ALA A 202 -23.77 8.98 -2.64
CA ALA A 202 -23.50 7.78 -1.85
C ALA A 202 -22.28 7.06 -2.42
N GLY A 203 -21.69 6.16 -1.64
CA GLY A 203 -20.61 5.30 -2.12
C GLY A 203 -20.45 4.06 -1.25
N LEU A 204 -19.71 3.08 -1.76
CA LEU A 204 -19.36 1.88 -1.02
C LEU A 204 -17.83 1.81 -0.84
N VAL A 205 -17.42 1.77 0.43
CA VAL A 205 -16.02 1.71 0.87
C VAL A 205 -15.88 0.71 2.01
N TYR A 206 -14.67 0.44 2.46
CA TYR A 206 -14.49 -0.32 3.69
C TYR A 206 -14.82 0.51 4.93
N ALA A 207 -15.16 -0.16 6.02
CA ALA A 207 -15.45 0.50 7.29
C ALA A 207 -14.26 1.33 7.80
N THR A 208 -13.04 0.86 7.58
CA THR A 208 -11.79 1.56 7.90
C THR A 208 -11.62 2.86 7.12
N ASP A 209 -11.98 2.86 5.82
CA ASP A 209 -11.93 4.09 5.01
C ASP A 209 -12.96 5.11 5.52
N ALA A 210 -14.17 4.66 5.82
CA ALA A 210 -15.21 5.53 6.40
C ALA A 210 -14.79 6.12 7.75
N ALA A 211 -14.09 5.35 8.59
CA ALA A 211 -13.59 5.81 9.88
C ALA A 211 -12.46 6.83 9.76
N SER A 212 -11.71 6.83 8.66
CA SER A 212 -10.58 7.73 8.42
C SER A 212 -10.98 9.16 8.00
N ASN A 213 -12.27 9.40 7.68
CA ASN A 213 -12.73 10.67 7.13
C ASN A 213 -14.02 11.15 7.79
N ASP A 214 -13.97 12.25 8.53
CA ASP A 214 -15.08 12.83 9.27
C ASP A 214 -16.13 13.52 8.40
N LYS A 215 -15.89 13.73 7.10
CA LYS A 215 -16.85 14.34 6.15
C LYS A 215 -17.89 13.35 5.64
N VAL A 216 -17.73 12.07 5.92
CA VAL A 216 -18.71 11.04 5.58
C VAL A 216 -19.40 10.47 6.82
N LYS A 217 -20.53 9.82 6.62
CA LYS A 217 -21.20 8.99 7.63
C LYS A 217 -21.59 7.65 7.04
N VAL A 218 -21.40 6.60 7.84
CA VAL A 218 -21.89 5.25 7.50
C VAL A 218 -23.40 5.20 7.67
N VAL A 219 -24.09 4.66 6.68
CA VAL A 219 -25.54 4.44 6.68
C VAL A 219 -25.88 2.97 6.95
N ALA A 220 -25.19 2.07 6.26
CA ALA A 220 -25.45 0.64 6.35
C ALA A 220 -24.18 -0.16 6.18
N VAL A 221 -24.10 -1.31 6.83
CA VAL A 221 -23.06 -2.33 6.64
C VAL A 221 -23.60 -3.39 5.69
N LEU A 222 -22.81 -3.81 4.71
CA LEU A 222 -23.20 -4.89 3.82
C LEU A 222 -23.35 -6.18 4.64
N PRO A 223 -24.52 -6.87 4.56
CA PRO A 223 -24.72 -8.11 5.30
C PRO A 223 -23.69 -9.19 4.90
N GLU A 224 -23.18 -9.91 5.87
CA GLU A 224 -22.15 -10.95 5.63
C GLU A 224 -22.67 -12.07 4.70
N ASP A 225 -23.94 -12.43 4.81
CA ASP A 225 -24.58 -13.42 3.95
C ASP A 225 -24.72 -12.97 2.48
N ALA A 226 -24.67 -11.67 2.21
CA ALA A 226 -24.64 -11.15 0.84
C ALA A 226 -23.32 -11.47 0.10
N LEU A 227 -22.23 -11.68 0.83
CA LEU A 227 -20.92 -12.03 0.24
C LEU A 227 -20.66 -13.54 0.22
N ASN A 228 -21.26 -14.32 1.13
CA ASN A 228 -20.97 -15.74 1.36
C ASN A 228 -19.51 -16.04 1.73
N GLU A 229 -18.71 -15.03 2.04
CA GLU A 229 -17.30 -15.12 2.44
C GLU A 229 -16.88 -13.84 3.18
N PRO A 230 -15.94 -13.91 4.14
CA PRO A 230 -15.41 -12.73 4.78
C PRO A 230 -14.51 -11.95 3.82
N ILE A 231 -14.38 -10.65 4.06
CA ILE A 231 -13.41 -9.79 3.37
C ILE A 231 -12.06 -9.97 4.07
N ILE A 232 -11.15 -10.68 3.43
CA ILE A 232 -9.82 -11.01 3.98
C ILE A 232 -8.75 -10.16 3.31
N TYR A 233 -7.80 -9.68 4.10
CA TYR A 233 -6.58 -9.01 3.67
C TYR A 233 -5.39 -9.94 3.87
N PRO A 234 -4.92 -10.62 2.83
CA PRO A 234 -3.70 -11.41 2.87
C PRO A 234 -2.47 -10.54 2.63
N VAL A 235 -1.38 -10.86 3.31
CA VAL A 235 -0.05 -10.28 3.09
C VAL A 235 0.95 -11.38 2.80
N ALA A 236 1.94 -11.10 1.95
CA ALA A 236 2.99 -12.05 1.63
C ALA A 236 4.28 -11.38 1.13
N LEU A 237 5.39 -12.09 1.27
CA LEU A 237 6.67 -11.80 0.63
C LEU A 237 6.56 -12.07 -0.88
N VAL A 238 7.11 -11.19 -1.70
CA VAL A 238 7.29 -11.40 -3.14
C VAL A 238 8.59 -12.19 -3.35
N GLU A 239 8.52 -13.31 -4.07
CA GLU A 239 9.63 -14.28 -4.20
C GLU A 239 10.91 -13.69 -4.80
N LYS A 240 10.80 -12.65 -5.64
CA LYS A 240 11.94 -11.96 -6.26
C LYS A 240 12.54 -10.84 -5.39
N SER A 241 12.02 -10.63 -4.19
CA SER A 241 12.59 -9.63 -3.27
C SER A 241 14.09 -9.85 -3.07
N LYS A 242 14.82 -8.76 -3.09
CA LYS A 242 16.29 -8.73 -2.79
C LYS A 242 16.53 -8.53 -1.29
N GLU A 243 15.51 -8.06 -0.57
CA GLU A 243 15.52 -7.73 0.85
C GLU A 243 14.78 -8.77 1.71
N LYS A 244 14.83 -10.05 1.33
CA LYS A 244 14.02 -11.12 1.95
C LYS A 244 14.11 -11.13 3.47
N ALA A 245 15.30 -11.04 4.05
CA ALA A 245 15.48 -11.10 5.50
C ALA A 245 14.80 -9.93 6.24
N THR A 246 14.87 -8.72 5.67
CA THR A 246 14.22 -7.52 6.23
C THR A 246 12.71 -7.57 6.02
N ALA A 247 12.25 -8.05 4.86
CA ALA A 247 10.83 -8.24 4.57
C ALA A 247 10.20 -9.30 5.49
N GLU A 248 10.88 -10.42 5.78
CA GLU A 248 10.43 -11.43 6.74
C GLU A 248 10.32 -10.87 8.17
N LYS A 249 11.29 -10.02 8.58
CA LYS A 249 11.18 -9.31 9.88
C LYS A 249 9.96 -8.39 9.91
N PHE A 250 9.68 -7.69 8.81
CA PHE A 250 8.52 -6.81 8.72
C PHE A 250 7.22 -7.61 8.76
N LEU A 251 7.12 -8.75 8.05
CA LEU A 251 5.95 -9.63 8.12
C LEU A 251 5.72 -10.16 9.53
N ALA A 252 6.78 -10.62 10.22
CA ALA A 252 6.68 -11.04 11.63
C ALA A 252 6.26 -9.88 12.55
N PHE A 253 6.68 -8.65 12.27
CA PHE A 253 6.25 -7.47 12.99
C PHE A 253 4.76 -7.18 12.80
N LEU A 254 4.22 -7.35 11.57
CA LEU A 254 2.79 -7.20 11.30
C LEU A 254 1.92 -8.13 12.16
N GLU A 255 2.43 -9.31 12.53
CA GLU A 255 1.72 -10.29 13.39
C GLU A 255 1.88 -10.00 14.88
N SER A 256 2.62 -8.96 15.27
CA SER A 256 2.85 -8.63 16.68
C SER A 256 1.59 -8.06 17.36
N LYS A 257 1.54 -8.19 18.70
CA LYS A 257 0.45 -7.60 19.50
C LYS A 257 0.39 -6.07 19.40
N GLU A 258 1.55 -5.43 19.20
CA GLU A 258 1.63 -3.98 19.02
C GLU A 258 0.92 -3.56 17.74
N VAL A 259 1.23 -4.22 16.64
CA VAL A 259 0.63 -3.91 15.32
C VAL A 259 -0.84 -4.33 15.27
N ALA A 260 -1.20 -5.45 15.90
CA ALA A 260 -2.61 -5.84 16.04
C ALA A 260 -3.45 -4.69 16.65
N LYS A 261 -2.92 -4.02 17.68
CA LYS A 261 -3.59 -2.86 18.26
C LYS A 261 -3.71 -1.68 17.29
N TYR A 262 -2.69 -1.39 16.49
CA TYR A 262 -2.77 -0.32 15.47
C TYR A 262 -3.85 -0.61 14.43
N PHE A 263 -3.97 -1.86 14.00
CA PHE A 263 -5.03 -2.28 13.09
C PHE A 263 -6.42 -2.16 13.72
N GLU A 264 -6.60 -2.66 14.94
CA GLU A 264 -7.87 -2.58 15.67
C GLU A 264 -8.29 -1.13 15.93
N ASP A 265 -7.36 -0.26 16.37
CA ASP A 265 -7.60 1.17 16.58
C ASP A 265 -7.98 1.90 15.27
N SER A 266 -7.57 1.37 14.11
CA SER A 266 -7.93 1.85 12.78
C SER A 266 -9.21 1.21 12.22
N GLY A 267 -9.87 0.35 12.98
CA GLY A 267 -11.15 -0.28 12.60
C GLY A 267 -11.03 -1.58 11.83
N PHE A 268 -9.83 -2.14 11.64
CA PHE A 268 -9.66 -3.49 11.10
C PHE A 268 -10.00 -4.54 12.15
N ILE A 269 -10.36 -5.73 11.69
CA ILE A 269 -10.58 -6.90 12.52
C ILE A 269 -9.41 -7.85 12.29
N MET A 270 -8.74 -8.29 13.38
CA MET A 270 -7.67 -9.29 13.26
C MET A 270 -8.28 -10.63 12.83
N ASN A 271 -7.71 -11.21 11.77
CA ASN A 271 -8.11 -12.55 11.33
C ASN A 271 -7.42 -13.59 12.23
N LYS A 272 -8.21 -14.47 12.85
CA LYS A 272 -7.73 -15.49 13.81
C LYS A 272 -7.49 -16.83 13.14
#